data_31fe967d57a0089f4f90168cb9f7b598
#
_entry.id   31fe967d57a0089f4f90168cb9f7b598
#
_cell.length_a   1.000
_cell.length_b   1.000
_cell.length_c   1.000
_cell.angle_alpha   90.00
_cell.angle_beta   90.00
_cell.angle_gamma   90.00
#
_symmetry.space_group_name_H-M   'P 1'
#
loop_
_entity.id
_entity.type
_entity.pdbx_description
1 polymer ?
#
loop_
_entity_poly.entity_id
_entity_poly.type
_entity_poly.pdbx_seq_one_letter_code
_entity_poly.pdbx_strand_id
1 'polypeptide(L)'
;MAKEIKIHNKSDRPDNIVKKETQIFEECEQLEKELPQFLRGFFIYLKGNVLPMSRLAYLHDIRFFCNYLIRKTDLTAAEKPADITLKEFRQIRAADINIYIDYCRRYKVETDKNIHIYENNNKTLARKKSAVSVMFKQLYRDELLEKNITDGFDPIRVQKAGEREIKALQDDEVMVMLDAVTNGTGLTKHAHAYWQKTKKRDKAILMLFLTYGLRLSE
;
A
#
# COMPACT_ATOMS: atom_id res chain seq x y z
N MET A 1 28.36 -14.82 2.24
CA MET A 1 27.76 -14.74 3.58
C MET A 1 27.04 -13.40 3.70
N ALA A 2 25.74 -13.39 3.94
CA ALA A 2 25.01 -12.15 4.20
C ALA A 2 25.51 -11.57 5.54
N LYS A 3 25.82 -10.27 5.56
CA LYS A 3 26.22 -9.57 6.80
C LYS A 3 25.01 -9.48 7.72
N GLU A 4 25.15 -9.91 8.95
CA GLU A 4 24.13 -9.75 9.98
C GLU A 4 23.94 -8.26 10.30
N ILE A 5 22.74 -7.73 10.09
CA ILE A 5 22.43 -6.33 10.41
C ILE A 5 22.15 -6.24 11.91
N LYS A 6 23.08 -5.64 12.65
CA LYS A 6 22.91 -5.33 14.08
C LYS A 6 22.29 -3.95 14.22
N ILE A 7 21.03 -3.90 14.68
CA ILE A 7 20.31 -2.65 14.93
C ILE A 7 20.49 -2.28 16.40
N HIS A 8 21.17 -1.14 16.62
CA HIS A 8 21.28 -0.56 17.95
C HIS A 8 20.02 0.30 18.23
N ASN A 9 18.98 -0.33 18.76
CA ASN A 9 17.74 0.34 19.09
C ASN A 9 17.71 0.70 20.58
N LYS A 10 17.57 2.00 20.88
CA LYS A 10 17.39 2.51 22.26
C LYS A 10 15.92 2.47 22.73
N SER A 11 14.99 1.97 21.90
CA SER A 11 13.55 1.90 22.24
C SER A 11 13.19 0.51 22.79
N ASP A 12 12.29 0.45 23.74
CA ASP A 12 11.74 -0.80 24.31
C ASP A 12 10.79 -1.55 23.35
N ARG A 13 10.88 -1.28 22.04
CA ARG A 13 10.04 -1.94 21.04
C ARG A 13 10.53 -3.35 20.76
N PRO A 14 9.60 -4.33 20.58
CA PRO A 14 9.95 -5.71 20.26
C PRO A 14 10.83 -5.82 19.01
N ASP A 15 11.83 -6.70 19.04
CA ASP A 15 12.80 -6.89 17.97
C ASP A 15 12.19 -7.24 16.60
N ASN A 16 11.07 -7.97 16.58
CA ASN A 16 10.36 -8.32 15.36
C ASN A 16 9.76 -7.08 14.67
N ILE A 17 9.28 -6.10 15.44
CA ILE A 17 8.77 -4.83 14.92
C ILE A 17 9.92 -4.02 14.35
N VAL A 18 11.02 -3.92 15.07
CA VAL A 18 12.22 -3.18 14.63
C VAL A 18 12.79 -3.79 13.35
N LYS A 19 12.90 -5.12 13.24
CA LYS A 19 13.35 -5.81 12.03
C LYS A 19 12.45 -5.53 10.83
N LYS A 20 11.12 -5.58 11.03
CA LYS A 20 10.15 -5.29 9.98
C LYS A 20 10.27 -3.83 9.50
N GLU A 21 10.37 -2.88 10.40
CA GLU A 21 10.57 -1.47 10.04
C GLU A 21 11.87 -1.26 9.26
N THR A 22 12.96 -1.92 9.65
CA THR A 22 14.24 -1.84 8.93
C THR A 22 14.10 -2.33 7.50
N GLN A 23 13.44 -3.47 7.28
CA GLN A 23 13.17 -3.97 5.93
C GLN A 23 12.36 -2.96 5.09
N ILE A 24 11.35 -2.31 5.70
CA ILE A 24 10.57 -1.27 5.03
C ILE A 24 11.45 -0.06 4.66
N PHE A 25 12.36 0.35 5.54
CA PHE A 25 13.29 1.45 5.26
C PHE A 25 14.23 1.12 4.10
N GLU A 26 14.80 -0.08 4.07
CA GLU A 26 15.66 -0.56 2.98
C GLU A 26 14.92 -0.58 1.65
N GLU A 27 13.68 -1.08 1.65
CA GLU A 27 12.82 -1.08 0.45
C GLU A 27 12.49 0.34 -0.03
N CYS A 28 12.19 1.27 0.90
CA CYS A 28 12.00 2.66 0.56
C CYS A 28 13.23 3.28 -0.08
N GLU A 29 14.43 3.03 0.48
CA GLU A 29 15.69 3.55 -0.06
C GLU A 29 16.01 2.99 -1.45
N GLN A 30 15.65 1.74 -1.69
CA GLN A 30 15.81 1.15 -3.03
C GLN A 30 14.86 1.81 -4.03
N LEU A 31 13.59 2.00 -3.66
CA LEU A 31 12.60 2.69 -4.51
C LEU A 31 13.01 4.14 -4.81
N GLU A 32 13.56 4.87 -3.83
CA GLU A 32 14.03 6.24 -4.04
C GLU A 32 15.15 6.32 -5.08
N LYS A 33 16.02 5.30 -5.19
CA LYS A 33 17.06 5.22 -6.22
C LYS A 33 16.49 4.97 -7.63
N GLU A 34 15.33 4.32 -7.71
CA GLU A 34 14.64 4.04 -8.96
C GLU A 34 13.83 5.25 -9.48
N LEU A 35 13.71 6.31 -8.68
CA LEU A 35 12.87 7.48 -8.97
C LEU A 35 13.73 8.71 -9.35
N PRO A 36 13.14 9.73 -10.02
CA PRO A 36 13.87 10.91 -10.45
C PRO A 36 14.54 11.66 -9.28
N GLN A 37 15.79 12.09 -9.50
CA GLN A 37 16.60 12.78 -8.49
C GLN A 37 16.00 14.09 -7.98
N PHE A 38 15.26 14.81 -8.80
CA PHE A 38 14.60 16.06 -8.38
C PHE A 38 13.49 15.84 -7.35
N LEU A 39 13.05 14.59 -7.11
CA LEU A 39 12.10 14.24 -6.05
C LEU A 39 12.74 14.14 -4.64
N ARG A 40 14.02 14.44 -4.50
CA ARG A 40 14.72 14.34 -3.22
C ARG A 40 14.04 15.12 -2.08
N GLY A 41 13.54 16.33 -2.33
CA GLY A 41 12.80 17.11 -1.35
C GLY A 41 11.53 16.40 -0.88
N PHE A 42 10.79 15.79 -1.80
CA PHE A 42 9.64 14.96 -1.50
C PHE A 42 10.00 13.72 -0.66
N PHE A 43 11.12 13.05 -0.93
CA PHE A 43 11.57 11.89 -0.12
C PHE A 43 11.90 12.30 1.32
N ILE A 44 12.57 13.45 1.50
CA ILE A 44 12.86 14.01 2.84
C ILE A 44 11.55 14.35 3.56
N TYR A 45 10.59 14.97 2.85
CA TYR A 45 9.27 15.26 3.41
C TYR A 45 8.57 14.00 3.89
N LEU A 46 8.56 12.93 3.10
CA LEU A 46 7.93 11.66 3.50
C LEU A 46 8.60 11.04 4.73
N LYS A 47 9.93 11.11 4.83
CA LYS A 47 10.67 10.59 6.00
C LYS A 47 10.25 11.24 7.31
N GLY A 48 9.98 12.55 7.28
CA GLY A 48 9.64 13.31 8.47
C GLY A 48 8.15 13.35 8.82
N ASN A 49 7.25 13.07 7.88
CA ASN A 49 5.84 13.39 8.03
C ASN A 49 4.88 12.20 7.90
N VAL A 50 5.35 11.02 7.48
CA VAL A 50 4.47 9.86 7.33
C VAL A 50 5.08 8.61 7.94
N LEU A 51 4.20 7.69 8.36
CA LEU A 51 4.64 6.39 8.90
C LEU A 51 5.38 5.57 7.82
N PRO A 52 6.34 4.69 8.20
CA PRO A 52 7.15 3.91 7.28
C PRO A 52 6.34 3.15 6.21
N MET A 53 5.28 2.46 6.61
CA MET A 53 4.38 1.76 5.67
C MET A 53 3.65 2.71 4.70
N SER A 54 3.27 3.90 5.15
CA SER A 54 2.63 4.91 4.30
C SER A 54 3.63 5.50 3.30
N ARG A 55 4.89 5.72 3.74
CA ARG A 55 5.98 6.14 2.86
C ARG A 55 6.21 5.11 1.76
N LEU A 56 6.34 3.82 2.12
CA LEU A 56 6.50 2.74 1.16
C LEU A 56 5.35 2.71 0.14
N ALA A 57 4.10 2.80 0.62
CA ALA A 57 2.92 2.82 -0.26
C ALA A 57 2.94 4.02 -1.22
N TYR A 58 3.36 5.21 -0.75
CA TYR A 58 3.46 6.40 -1.60
C TYR A 58 4.57 6.25 -2.65
N LEU A 59 5.74 5.73 -2.27
CA LEU A 59 6.83 5.49 -3.22
C LEU A 59 6.43 4.50 -4.32
N HIS A 60 5.73 3.42 -3.98
CA HIS A 60 5.16 2.50 -4.97
C HIS A 60 4.16 3.20 -5.90
N ASP A 61 3.28 4.05 -5.36
CA ASP A 61 2.31 4.79 -6.18
C ASP A 61 3.01 5.79 -7.11
N ILE A 62 4.06 6.47 -6.66
CA ILE A 62 4.85 7.39 -7.49
C ILE A 62 5.63 6.62 -8.57
N ARG A 63 6.23 5.47 -8.23
CA ARG A 63 6.85 4.61 -9.24
C ARG A 63 5.85 4.15 -10.30
N PHE A 64 4.64 3.77 -9.87
CA PHE A 64 3.57 3.40 -10.79
C PHE A 64 3.17 4.58 -11.70
N PHE A 65 3.07 5.78 -11.15
CA PHE A 65 2.79 7.00 -11.91
C PHE A 65 3.89 7.30 -12.93
N CYS A 66 5.16 7.24 -12.55
CA CYS A 66 6.28 7.42 -13.48
C CYS A 66 6.27 6.39 -14.63
N ASN A 67 6.00 5.12 -14.31
CA ASN A 67 5.85 4.07 -15.32
C ASN A 67 4.65 4.31 -16.26
N TYR A 68 3.56 4.89 -15.73
CA TYR A 68 2.43 5.30 -16.57
C TYR A 68 2.84 6.41 -17.54
N LEU A 69 3.55 7.43 -17.09
CA LEU A 69 4.05 8.51 -17.96
C LEU A 69 4.88 7.95 -19.11
N ILE A 70 5.80 7.02 -18.82
CA ILE A 70 6.68 6.40 -19.82
C ILE A 70 5.90 5.55 -20.83
N ARG A 71 4.94 4.77 -20.37
CA ARG A 71 4.31 3.74 -21.22
C ARG A 71 3.03 4.17 -21.90
N LYS A 72 2.39 5.22 -21.42
CA LYS A 72 1.02 5.59 -21.79
C LYS A 72 0.85 7.03 -22.22
N THR A 73 1.92 7.82 -22.19
CA THR A 73 1.88 9.22 -22.60
C THR A 73 3.12 9.57 -23.46
N ASP A 74 3.02 10.67 -24.18
CA ASP A 74 4.14 11.25 -24.92
C ASP A 74 4.82 12.40 -24.15
N LEU A 75 4.58 12.48 -22.83
CA LEU A 75 5.12 13.54 -21.97
C LEU A 75 6.60 13.37 -21.65
N THR A 76 7.13 12.16 -21.81
CA THR A 76 8.53 11.83 -21.57
C THR A 76 9.05 10.84 -22.61
N ALA A 77 10.31 10.98 -22.98
CA ALA A 77 11.05 10.02 -23.79
C ALA A 77 11.90 9.05 -22.91
N ALA A 78 11.81 9.14 -21.61
CA ALA A 78 12.56 8.28 -20.67
C ALA A 78 12.17 6.81 -20.80
N GLU A 79 13.13 5.92 -20.68
CA GLU A 79 12.90 4.46 -20.63
C GLU A 79 12.68 3.96 -19.19
N LYS A 80 13.21 4.67 -18.20
CA LYS A 80 13.15 4.34 -16.78
C LYS A 80 12.65 5.53 -15.97
N PRO A 81 11.95 5.31 -14.83
CA PRO A 81 11.51 6.40 -13.96
C PRO A 81 12.61 7.36 -13.54
N ALA A 82 13.82 6.85 -13.23
CA ALA A 82 14.96 7.67 -12.82
C ALA A 82 15.42 8.69 -13.88
N ASP A 83 15.17 8.41 -15.16
CA ASP A 83 15.63 9.22 -16.28
C ASP A 83 14.64 10.35 -16.64
N ILE A 84 13.45 10.37 -16.04
CA ILE A 84 12.47 11.43 -16.24
C ILE A 84 13.05 12.75 -15.72
N THR A 85 13.02 13.79 -16.58
CA THR A 85 13.58 15.10 -16.25
C THR A 85 12.55 16.03 -15.61
N LEU A 86 13.03 17.02 -14.83
CA LEU A 86 12.17 18.06 -14.27
C LEU A 86 11.47 18.88 -15.37
N LYS A 87 12.12 19.05 -16.54
CA LYS A 87 11.54 19.78 -17.69
C LYS A 87 10.29 19.07 -18.19
N GLU A 88 10.30 17.74 -18.29
CA GLU A 88 9.14 16.94 -18.69
C GLU A 88 8.05 17.00 -17.61
N PHE A 89 8.42 16.92 -16.34
CA PHE A 89 7.47 17.03 -15.21
C PHE A 89 6.74 18.37 -15.17
N ARG A 90 7.39 19.47 -15.56
CA ARG A 90 6.79 20.81 -15.65
C ARG A 90 5.70 20.92 -16.71
N GLN A 91 5.66 20.01 -17.67
CA GLN A 91 4.63 19.98 -18.72
C GLN A 91 3.33 19.31 -18.27
N ILE A 92 3.36 18.55 -17.17
CA ILE A 92 2.21 17.83 -16.64
C ILE A 92 1.16 18.83 -16.13
N ARG A 93 -0.09 18.62 -16.54
CA ARG A 93 -1.25 19.43 -16.18
C ARG A 93 -2.18 18.64 -15.26
N ALA A 94 -3.10 19.30 -14.59
CA ALA A 94 -4.12 18.66 -13.78
C ALA A 94 -4.97 17.65 -14.58
N ALA A 95 -5.26 17.96 -15.85
CA ALA A 95 -6.00 17.05 -16.75
C ALA A 95 -5.26 15.72 -16.94
N ASP A 96 -3.93 15.73 -17.07
CA ASP A 96 -3.12 14.53 -17.27
C ASP A 96 -3.19 13.63 -16.01
N ILE A 97 -3.27 14.24 -14.83
CA ILE A 97 -3.45 13.50 -13.57
C ILE A 97 -4.86 12.90 -13.48
N ASN A 98 -5.89 13.62 -13.92
CA ASN A 98 -7.26 13.08 -13.94
C ASN A 98 -7.36 11.88 -14.90
N ILE A 99 -6.72 11.94 -16.07
CA ILE A 99 -6.60 10.83 -17.03
C ILE A 99 -5.82 9.65 -16.40
N TYR A 100 -4.72 9.93 -15.69
CA TYR A 100 -3.98 8.90 -14.95
C TYR A 100 -4.86 8.20 -13.90
N ILE A 101 -5.66 8.93 -13.14
CA ILE A 101 -6.56 8.37 -12.14
C ILE A 101 -7.66 7.52 -12.80
N ASP A 102 -8.19 7.95 -13.95
CA ASP A 102 -9.12 7.15 -14.73
C ASP A 102 -8.48 5.86 -15.26
N TYR A 103 -7.28 5.94 -15.82
CA TYR A 103 -6.49 4.76 -16.18
C TYR A 103 -6.31 3.80 -15.00
N CYS A 104 -6.04 4.33 -13.79
CA CYS A 104 -5.89 3.51 -12.58
C CYS A 104 -7.17 2.76 -12.19
N ARG A 105 -8.37 3.16 -12.63
CA ARG A 105 -9.62 2.45 -12.34
C ARG A 105 -9.58 1.02 -12.83
N ARG A 106 -9.14 0.88 -14.10
CA ARG A 106 -9.05 -0.42 -14.74
C ARG A 106 -7.92 -0.43 -15.74
N TYR A 107 -6.92 -1.25 -15.51
CA TYR A 107 -5.79 -1.38 -16.42
C TYR A 107 -5.39 -2.83 -16.62
N LYS A 108 -4.74 -3.09 -17.76
CA LYS A 108 -4.23 -4.41 -18.13
C LYS A 108 -2.72 -4.44 -17.98
N VAL A 109 -2.20 -5.55 -17.47
CA VAL A 109 -0.78 -5.88 -17.47
C VAL A 109 -0.61 -7.18 -18.22
N GLU A 110 0.12 -7.14 -19.32
CA GLU A 110 0.47 -8.31 -20.12
C GLU A 110 1.82 -8.84 -19.62
N THR A 111 1.85 -10.11 -19.36
CA THR A 111 3.05 -10.90 -19.09
C THR A 111 3.20 -11.94 -20.19
N ASP A 112 4.37 -12.55 -20.35
CA ASP A 112 4.63 -13.56 -21.38
C ASP A 112 3.62 -14.73 -21.40
N LYS A 113 2.94 -14.96 -20.27
CA LYS A 113 2.01 -16.09 -20.12
C LYS A 113 0.55 -15.69 -19.93
N ASN A 114 0.27 -14.49 -19.43
CA ASN A 114 -1.09 -14.11 -19.01
C ASN A 114 -1.35 -12.61 -19.19
N ILE A 115 -2.64 -12.29 -19.36
CA ILE A 115 -3.14 -10.90 -19.27
C ILE A 115 -3.85 -10.76 -17.92
N HIS A 116 -3.36 -9.85 -17.08
CA HIS A 116 -3.97 -9.52 -15.81
C HIS A 116 -4.75 -8.22 -15.92
N ILE A 117 -6.02 -8.24 -15.52
CA ILE A 117 -6.88 -7.05 -15.44
C ILE A 117 -6.97 -6.65 -13.97
N TYR A 118 -6.56 -5.42 -13.67
CA TYR A 118 -6.64 -4.84 -12.34
C TYR A 118 -7.77 -3.82 -12.30
N GLU A 119 -8.67 -3.97 -11.32
CA GLU A 119 -9.73 -3.02 -11.02
C GLU A 119 -9.52 -2.46 -9.62
N ASN A 120 -9.47 -1.14 -9.50
CA ASN A 120 -9.25 -0.47 -8.22
C ASN A 120 -10.54 0.20 -7.72
N ASN A 121 -10.83 0.01 -6.44
CA ASN A 121 -11.89 0.72 -5.77
C ASN A 121 -11.50 2.19 -5.47
N ASN A 122 -12.48 3.02 -5.15
CA ASN A 122 -12.27 4.45 -4.89
C ASN A 122 -11.30 4.73 -3.74
N LYS A 123 -11.16 3.83 -2.76
CA LYS A 123 -10.18 3.96 -1.66
C LYS A 123 -8.76 3.86 -2.18
N THR A 124 -8.48 2.89 -3.06
CA THR A 124 -7.16 2.74 -3.70
C THR A 124 -6.86 3.92 -4.61
N LEU A 125 -7.84 4.38 -5.41
CA LEU A 125 -7.69 5.56 -6.27
C LEU A 125 -7.41 6.82 -5.46
N ALA A 126 -8.13 7.04 -4.34
CA ALA A 126 -7.89 8.17 -3.45
C ALA A 126 -6.47 8.15 -2.86
N ARG A 127 -5.94 6.97 -2.47
CA ARG A 127 -4.56 6.85 -2.00
C ARG A 127 -3.55 7.20 -3.10
N LYS A 128 -3.72 6.67 -4.31
CA LYS A 128 -2.87 7.00 -5.47
C LYS A 128 -2.90 8.50 -5.78
N LYS A 129 -4.10 9.09 -5.80
CA LYS A 129 -4.27 10.53 -5.97
C LYS A 129 -3.57 11.32 -4.87
N SER A 130 -3.68 10.89 -3.61
CA SER A 130 -3.03 11.54 -2.47
C SER A 130 -1.51 11.52 -2.60
N ALA A 131 -0.91 10.39 -2.99
CA ALA A 131 0.53 10.29 -3.21
C ALA A 131 1.02 11.29 -4.26
N VAL A 132 0.35 11.34 -5.42
CA VAL A 132 0.66 12.30 -6.50
C VAL A 132 0.43 13.74 -6.03
N SER A 133 -0.67 14.03 -5.32
CA SER A 133 -0.96 15.38 -4.80
C SER A 133 0.12 15.86 -3.82
N VAL A 134 0.55 15.01 -2.90
CA VAL A 134 1.60 15.37 -1.92
C VAL A 134 2.91 15.62 -2.65
N MET A 135 3.26 14.82 -3.65
CA MET A 135 4.46 15.01 -4.47
C MET A 135 4.43 16.36 -5.20
N PHE A 136 3.36 16.68 -5.94
CA PHE A 136 3.25 17.94 -6.66
C PHE A 136 3.22 19.17 -5.74
N LYS A 137 2.55 19.06 -4.59
CA LYS A 137 2.59 20.11 -3.56
C LYS A 137 3.99 20.35 -3.01
N GLN A 138 4.77 19.28 -2.80
CA GLN A 138 6.14 19.43 -2.33
C GLN A 138 7.02 20.03 -3.41
N LEU A 139 6.93 19.58 -4.67
CA LEU A 139 7.67 20.19 -5.79
C LEU A 139 7.37 21.68 -5.96
N TYR A 140 6.11 22.08 -5.75
CA TYR A 140 5.74 23.51 -5.75
C TYR A 140 6.35 24.26 -4.56
N ARG A 141 6.37 23.68 -3.37
CA ARG A 141 7.01 24.27 -2.17
C ARG A 141 8.53 24.40 -2.31
N ASP A 142 9.15 23.45 -3.01
CA ASP A 142 10.59 23.45 -3.30
C ASP A 142 10.93 24.35 -4.50
N GLU A 143 9.96 25.15 -5.00
CA GLU A 143 10.11 26.09 -6.12
C GLU A 143 10.53 25.41 -7.46
N LEU A 144 10.36 24.09 -7.54
CA LEU A 144 10.64 23.34 -8.75
C LEU A 144 9.51 23.43 -9.79
N LEU A 145 8.31 23.83 -9.37
CA LEU A 145 7.14 24.08 -10.21
C LEU A 145 6.66 25.52 -10.03
N GLU A 146 6.25 26.15 -11.12
CA GLU A 146 5.73 27.53 -11.12
C GLU A 146 4.31 27.62 -10.55
N LYS A 147 3.53 26.53 -10.63
CA LYS A 147 2.12 26.49 -10.23
C LYS A 147 1.81 25.22 -9.43
N ASN A 148 0.91 25.37 -8.48
CA ASN A 148 0.30 24.23 -7.80
C ASN A 148 -0.84 23.69 -8.66
N ILE A 149 -0.62 22.53 -9.34
CA ILE A 149 -1.63 21.92 -10.20
C ILE A 149 -2.66 21.08 -9.45
N THR A 150 -2.46 20.87 -8.14
CA THR A 150 -3.30 19.91 -7.37
C THR A 150 -4.73 20.40 -7.17
N ASP A 151 -4.98 21.68 -7.30
CA ASP A 151 -6.32 22.28 -7.17
C ASP A 151 -7.27 21.89 -8.32
N GLY A 152 -6.70 21.48 -9.47
CA GLY A 152 -7.43 20.96 -10.62
C GLY A 152 -7.66 19.45 -10.61
N PHE A 153 -7.34 18.75 -9.52
CA PHE A 153 -7.56 17.31 -9.43
C PHE A 153 -9.01 16.97 -9.07
N ASP A 154 -9.66 16.15 -9.88
CA ASP A 154 -11.04 15.75 -9.67
C ASP A 154 -11.26 15.03 -8.32
N PRO A 155 -12.36 15.30 -7.61
CA PRO A 155 -12.65 14.66 -6.35
C PRO A 155 -12.96 13.17 -6.55
N ILE A 156 -12.48 12.33 -5.61
CA ILE A 156 -12.82 10.91 -5.56
C ILE A 156 -13.70 10.68 -4.33
N ARG A 157 -14.95 10.28 -4.55
CA ARG A 157 -15.86 9.94 -3.45
C ARG A 157 -15.42 8.62 -2.81
N VAL A 158 -15.00 8.69 -1.56
CA VAL A 158 -14.72 7.52 -0.72
C VAL A 158 -15.82 7.43 0.33
N GLN A 159 -16.42 6.25 0.47
CA GLN A 159 -17.41 6.00 1.53
C GLN A 159 -16.76 6.24 2.91
N LYS A 160 -17.44 7.00 3.75
CA LYS A 160 -17.04 7.22 5.13
C LYS A 160 -17.20 5.93 5.95
N ALA A 161 -16.50 5.84 7.08
CA ALA A 161 -16.53 4.65 7.93
C ALA A 161 -17.98 4.25 8.34
N GLY A 162 -18.84 5.23 8.65
CA GLY A 162 -20.25 4.98 9.01
C GLY A 162 -21.17 4.62 7.83
N GLU A 163 -20.72 4.78 6.58
CA GLU A 163 -21.49 4.41 5.38
C GLU A 163 -21.18 2.98 4.91
N ARG A 164 -20.28 2.28 5.59
CA ARG A 164 -19.89 0.91 5.23
C ARG A 164 -20.70 -0.07 6.04
N GLU A 165 -21.26 -1.05 5.36
CA GLU A 165 -21.76 -2.24 6.01
C GLU A 165 -20.60 -2.96 6.70
N ILE A 166 -20.67 -3.05 8.02
CA ILE A 166 -19.72 -3.83 8.83
C ILE A 166 -20.18 -5.28 8.72
N LYS A 167 -19.43 -6.08 7.97
CA LYS A 167 -19.62 -7.53 7.93
C LYS A 167 -19.07 -8.11 9.23
N ALA A 168 -19.92 -8.20 10.23
CA ALA A 168 -19.63 -8.91 11.47
C ALA A 168 -20.32 -10.28 11.43
N LEU A 169 -19.69 -11.26 12.06
CA LEU A 169 -20.35 -12.56 12.31
C LEU A 169 -21.55 -12.33 13.23
N GLN A 170 -22.65 -12.96 12.91
CA GLN A 170 -23.82 -13.00 13.79
C GLN A 170 -23.60 -14.03 14.91
N ASP A 171 -24.38 -13.95 15.98
CA ASP A 171 -24.18 -14.83 17.15
C ASP A 171 -24.33 -16.31 16.80
N ASP A 172 -25.25 -16.66 15.90
CA ASP A 172 -25.44 -18.01 15.39
C ASP A 172 -24.23 -18.48 14.56
N GLU A 173 -23.64 -17.62 13.71
CA GLU A 173 -22.42 -17.93 12.94
C GLU A 173 -21.22 -18.14 13.87
N VAL A 174 -21.11 -17.33 14.93
CA VAL A 174 -20.08 -17.49 15.98
C VAL A 174 -20.25 -18.84 16.69
N MET A 175 -21.47 -19.24 17.03
CA MET A 175 -21.78 -20.52 17.64
C MET A 175 -21.39 -21.70 16.75
N VAL A 176 -21.73 -21.65 15.46
CA VAL A 176 -21.35 -22.68 14.48
C VAL A 176 -19.83 -22.78 14.34
N MET A 177 -19.12 -21.65 14.30
CA MET A 177 -17.66 -21.62 14.23
C MET A 177 -17.01 -22.21 15.49
N LEU A 178 -17.51 -21.88 16.67
CA LEU A 178 -17.05 -22.42 17.94
C LEU A 178 -17.31 -23.95 18.05
N ASP A 179 -18.47 -24.42 17.58
CA ASP A 179 -18.80 -25.85 17.51
C ASP A 179 -17.83 -26.58 16.57
N ALA A 180 -17.61 -26.06 15.38
CA ALA A 180 -16.66 -26.63 14.40
C ALA A 180 -15.26 -26.79 14.99
N VAL A 181 -14.73 -25.76 15.67
CA VAL A 181 -13.40 -25.81 16.30
C VAL A 181 -13.38 -26.77 17.50
N THR A 182 -14.48 -26.87 18.25
CA THR A 182 -14.56 -27.73 19.46
C THR A 182 -14.73 -29.19 19.09
N ASN A 183 -15.61 -29.50 18.12
CA ASN A 183 -16.08 -30.86 17.81
C ASN A 183 -15.54 -31.40 16.49
N GLY A 184 -14.88 -30.55 15.68
CA GLY A 184 -14.37 -30.93 14.35
C GLY A 184 -15.45 -31.09 13.30
N THR A 185 -16.61 -30.47 13.49
CA THR A 185 -17.77 -30.56 12.59
C THR A 185 -17.42 -29.99 11.22
N GLY A 186 -17.77 -30.71 10.14
CA GLY A 186 -17.54 -30.26 8.76
C GLY A 186 -16.12 -30.46 8.23
N LEU A 187 -15.21 -31.03 9.02
CA LEU A 187 -13.82 -31.29 8.57
C LEU A 187 -13.72 -32.52 7.67
N THR A 188 -12.82 -32.45 6.68
CA THR A 188 -12.42 -33.64 5.90
C THR A 188 -11.63 -34.61 6.77
N LYS A 189 -11.54 -35.90 6.37
CA LYS A 189 -10.75 -36.91 7.10
C LYS A 189 -9.30 -36.46 7.36
N HIS A 190 -8.67 -35.84 6.37
CA HIS A 190 -7.31 -35.35 6.49
C HIS A 190 -7.20 -34.16 7.48
N ALA A 191 -8.11 -33.18 7.37
CA ALA A 191 -8.15 -32.03 8.28
C ALA A 191 -8.43 -32.44 9.73
N HIS A 192 -9.26 -33.49 9.95
CA HIS A 192 -9.57 -34.03 11.25
C HIS A 192 -8.35 -34.57 12.01
N ALA A 193 -7.38 -35.18 11.31
CA ALA A 193 -6.13 -35.65 11.92
C ALA A 193 -5.27 -34.51 12.47
N TYR A 194 -5.24 -33.37 11.80
CA TYR A 194 -4.57 -32.15 12.29
C TYR A 194 -5.35 -31.51 13.43
N TRP A 195 -6.67 -31.40 13.29
CA TRP A 195 -7.54 -30.83 14.30
C TRP A 195 -7.40 -31.56 15.64
N GLN A 196 -7.32 -32.86 15.66
CA GLN A 196 -7.10 -33.63 16.89
C GLN A 196 -5.88 -33.14 17.68
N LYS A 197 -4.81 -32.72 17.01
CA LYS A 197 -3.57 -32.22 17.64
C LYS A 197 -3.67 -30.76 18.06
N THR A 198 -4.44 -29.94 17.33
CA THR A 198 -4.42 -28.48 17.48
C THR A 198 -5.67 -27.89 18.12
N LYS A 199 -6.76 -28.66 18.28
CA LYS A 199 -8.08 -28.18 18.71
C LYS A 199 -8.08 -27.30 19.97
N LYS A 200 -7.27 -27.65 20.98
CA LYS A 200 -7.19 -26.87 22.23
C LYS A 200 -6.57 -25.49 21.99
N ARG A 201 -5.47 -25.45 21.23
CA ARG A 201 -4.78 -24.21 20.85
C ARG A 201 -5.68 -23.32 19.99
N ASP A 202 -6.28 -23.90 18.95
CA ASP A 202 -7.09 -23.18 17.99
C ASP A 202 -8.36 -22.62 18.64
N LYS A 203 -8.98 -23.39 19.57
CA LYS A 203 -10.07 -22.91 20.40
C LYS A 203 -9.65 -21.74 21.29
N ALA A 204 -8.50 -21.84 21.96
CA ALA A 204 -8.00 -20.78 22.84
C ALA A 204 -7.73 -19.48 22.04
N ILE A 205 -7.09 -19.59 20.87
CA ILE A 205 -6.85 -18.46 19.98
C ILE A 205 -8.18 -17.81 19.57
N LEU A 206 -9.14 -18.61 19.10
CA LEU A 206 -10.43 -18.11 18.66
C LEU A 206 -11.19 -17.41 19.80
N MET A 207 -11.19 -17.99 20.99
CA MET A 207 -11.82 -17.40 22.18
C MET A 207 -11.17 -16.05 22.54
N LEU A 208 -9.83 -15.93 22.45
CA LEU A 208 -9.16 -14.65 22.69
C LEU A 208 -9.61 -13.57 21.69
N PHE A 209 -9.66 -13.90 20.41
CA PHE A 209 -10.11 -12.94 19.39
C PHE A 209 -11.57 -12.51 19.60
N LEU A 210 -12.45 -13.45 19.91
CA LEU A 210 -13.89 -13.19 20.14
C LEU A 210 -14.12 -12.38 21.42
N THR A 211 -13.41 -12.71 22.52
CA THR A 211 -13.63 -12.07 23.83
C THR A 211 -13.03 -10.66 23.88
N TYR A 212 -11.85 -10.47 23.33
CA TYR A 212 -11.10 -9.21 23.46
C TYR A 212 -11.12 -8.34 22.19
N GLY A 213 -11.67 -8.85 21.09
CA GLY A 213 -11.71 -8.11 19.82
C GLY A 213 -10.33 -7.78 19.27
N LEU A 214 -9.34 -8.64 19.51
CA LEU A 214 -7.95 -8.42 19.09
C LEU A 214 -7.84 -8.40 17.56
N ARG A 215 -6.93 -7.57 17.05
CA ARG A 215 -6.52 -7.65 15.64
C ARG A 215 -5.49 -8.76 15.48
N LEU A 216 -5.41 -9.33 14.26
CA LEU A 216 -4.44 -10.41 13.97
C LEU A 216 -2.98 -10.02 14.26
N SER A 217 -2.67 -8.73 14.31
CA SER A 217 -1.33 -8.20 14.58
C SER A 217 -1.06 -7.95 16.08
N GLU A 218 -2.04 -8.07 16.93
CA GLU A 218 -1.97 -7.91 18.39
C GLU A 218 -1.81 -9.25 19.07
#